data_183292751e547f4f8e4df956293dbd84
#
_entry.id   183292751e547f4f8e4df956293dbd84
#
_cell.length_a   1.000
_cell.length_b   1.000
_cell.length_c   1.000
_cell.angle_alpha   90.00
_cell.angle_beta   90.00
_cell.angle_gamma   90.00
#
_symmetry.space_group_name_H-M   'P 1'
#
loop_
_entity.id
_entity.type
_entity.pdbx_description
1 polymer ?
#
loop_
_entity_poly.entity_id
_entity_poly.type
_entity_poly.pdbx_seq_one_letter_code
_entity_poly.pdbx_strand_id
1 'polypeptide(L)'
;VGSVKEYMHELWSQVDVEVTFECPHCRNRISKWLRVAGDDPAQFEEVACSYDEDEDAWTVIIRNDDGSWSAELEDDPDVEVTINVDDSYNDWEEPEPEPDAYGIFRRALVDWKSNVRELSTPGGSSSRNRMLFTTLYSIFEAYLSDAIVGSALVDVPVQRRLIKLKELDLHDKQLNLDTVLENPNVVRDMLKEVLQKFSFHKLVPVSRIAETAFGKPILPRDQEERAMAVASVQKRHDCVHRNGSDTEGNQHRDITQDYLNKLGEIFEGMATTLEEAIRNAQAKRFFEGLDAKDDVKPDR
;
A
#
# COMPACT_ATOMS: atom_id res chain seq x y z
N VAL A 1 7.10 -3.37 25.58
CA VAL A 1 6.29 -4.08 24.57
C VAL A 1 6.16 -3.11 23.40
N GLY A 2 7.07 -3.21 22.44
CA GLY A 2 7.03 -2.40 21.20
C GLY A 2 5.72 -2.64 20.47
N SER A 3 5.19 -1.61 19.80
CA SER A 3 3.95 -1.72 19.06
C SER A 3 4.19 -2.58 17.79
N VAL A 4 3.17 -3.31 17.34
CA VAL A 4 3.20 -4.04 16.06
C VAL A 4 3.66 -3.11 14.90
N LYS A 5 3.46 -1.82 15.04
CA LYS A 5 3.86 -0.79 14.08
C LYS A 5 5.38 -0.55 14.08
N GLU A 6 6.05 -0.61 15.23
CA GLU A 6 7.52 -0.54 15.33
C GLU A 6 8.15 -1.80 14.75
N TYR A 7 7.60 -2.97 15.08
CA TYR A 7 8.07 -4.24 14.51
C TYR A 7 7.90 -4.33 12.97
N MET A 8 6.81 -3.80 12.43
CA MET A 8 6.59 -3.74 10.98
C MET A 8 7.49 -2.69 10.32
N HIS A 9 7.81 -1.59 11.00
CA HIS A 9 8.76 -0.60 10.53
C HIS A 9 10.19 -1.17 10.48
N GLU A 10 10.60 -1.89 11.52
CA GLU A 10 11.89 -2.59 11.57
C GLU A 10 12.01 -3.66 10.47
N LEU A 11 10.93 -4.38 10.14
CA LEU A 11 10.94 -5.36 9.05
C LEU A 11 11.00 -4.73 7.64
N TRP A 12 10.45 -3.53 7.49
CA TRP A 12 10.41 -2.85 6.19
C TRP A 12 11.61 -1.93 5.95
N SER A 13 12.39 -1.64 7.00
CA SER A 13 13.66 -0.94 6.87
C SER A 13 14.85 -1.89 6.64
N GLN A 14 14.63 -3.21 6.59
CA GLN A 14 15.70 -4.17 6.35
C GLN A 14 15.99 -4.31 4.85
N VAL A 15 17.28 -4.33 4.53
CA VAL A 15 17.82 -4.47 3.17
C VAL A 15 18.69 -5.73 3.13
N ASP A 16 18.53 -6.55 2.11
CA ASP A 16 19.40 -7.70 1.90
C ASP A 16 20.64 -7.24 1.10
N VAL A 17 21.84 -7.45 1.66
CA VAL A 17 23.11 -7.10 1.03
C VAL A 17 24.00 -8.32 0.87
N GLU A 18 24.65 -8.46 -0.26
CA GLU A 18 25.69 -9.47 -0.47
C GLU A 18 27.06 -8.83 -0.27
N VAL A 19 27.81 -9.32 0.71
CA VAL A 19 29.21 -8.94 0.90
C VAL A 19 30.12 -10.04 0.34
N THR A 20 31.14 -9.61 -0.40
CA THR A 20 32.11 -10.53 -1.02
C THR A 20 33.53 -10.01 -0.80
N PHE A 21 34.41 -10.86 -0.28
CA PHE A 21 35.83 -10.56 -0.06
C PHE A 21 36.70 -11.82 -0.15
N GLU A 22 38.01 -11.66 -0.27
CA GLU A 22 38.98 -12.74 -0.12
C GLU A 22 39.33 -12.91 1.35
N CYS A 23 39.23 -14.14 1.86
CA CYS A 23 39.61 -14.43 3.24
C CYS A 23 41.12 -14.14 3.43
N PRO A 24 41.50 -13.29 4.40
CA PRO A 24 42.90 -12.97 4.68
C PRO A 24 43.75 -14.23 5.01
N HIS A 25 43.17 -15.25 5.63
CA HIS A 25 43.86 -16.47 6.02
C HIS A 25 44.02 -17.46 4.86
N CYS A 26 42.94 -17.91 4.25
CA CYS A 26 42.96 -19.00 3.27
C CYS A 26 42.89 -18.52 1.82
N ARG A 27 42.69 -17.24 1.56
CA ARG A 27 42.53 -16.57 0.24
C ARG A 27 41.39 -17.11 -0.62
N ASN A 28 40.48 -17.85 -0.03
CA ASN A 28 39.26 -18.24 -0.72
C ASN A 28 38.28 -17.06 -0.75
N ARG A 29 37.50 -16.97 -1.82
CA ARG A 29 36.47 -15.98 -1.97
C ARG A 29 35.29 -16.36 -1.11
N ILE A 30 34.90 -15.48 -0.19
CA ILE A 30 33.71 -15.58 0.65
C ILE A 30 32.63 -14.68 0.04
N SER A 31 31.40 -15.18 -0.09
CA SER A 31 30.22 -14.40 -0.45
C SER A 31 29.11 -14.78 0.52
N LYS A 32 28.50 -13.77 1.15
CA LYS A 32 27.49 -13.95 2.17
C LYS A 32 26.37 -12.91 2.00
N TRP A 33 25.14 -13.39 2.00
CA TRP A 33 23.96 -12.54 2.12
C TRP A 33 23.68 -12.22 3.58
N LEU A 34 23.52 -10.93 3.87
CA LEU A 34 23.25 -10.39 5.20
C LEU A 34 22.00 -9.53 5.13
N ARG A 35 21.26 -9.51 6.21
CA ARG A 35 20.07 -8.64 6.34
C ARG A 35 20.39 -7.52 7.31
N VAL A 36 20.43 -6.30 6.81
CA VAL A 36 20.86 -5.11 7.53
C VAL A 36 19.74 -4.07 7.60
N ALA A 37 19.76 -3.21 8.62
CA ALA A 37 18.81 -2.11 8.70
C ALA A 37 19.20 -1.00 7.71
N GLY A 38 18.27 -0.60 6.84
CA GLY A 38 18.52 0.42 5.81
C GLY A 38 18.68 1.84 6.36
N ASP A 39 18.23 2.09 7.59
CA ASP A 39 18.26 3.39 8.28
C ASP A 39 19.39 3.51 9.32
N ASP A 40 20.19 2.46 9.53
CA ASP A 40 21.34 2.51 10.44
C ASP A 40 22.61 2.88 9.67
N PRO A 41 23.32 3.96 10.06
CA PRO A 41 24.49 4.43 9.34
C PRO A 41 25.69 3.47 9.40
N ALA A 42 25.80 2.59 10.38
CA ALA A 42 26.83 1.56 10.46
C ALA A 42 26.41 0.33 11.24
N GLN A 43 26.61 -0.85 10.66
CA GLN A 43 26.29 -2.15 11.26
C GLN A 43 27.50 -3.07 11.21
N PHE A 44 27.57 -3.97 12.19
CA PHE A 44 28.68 -4.91 12.36
C PHE A 44 28.12 -6.33 12.25
N GLU A 45 28.58 -7.08 11.25
CA GLU A 45 28.08 -8.43 10.99
C GLU A 45 29.23 -9.43 10.97
N GLU A 46 29.02 -10.59 11.61
CA GLU A 46 29.99 -11.68 11.61
C GLU A 46 29.82 -12.57 10.38
N VAL A 47 30.88 -12.73 9.60
CA VAL A 47 30.93 -13.59 8.40
C VAL A 47 31.99 -14.66 8.60
N ALA A 48 31.56 -15.91 8.79
CA ALA A 48 32.46 -17.04 8.97
C ALA A 48 33.04 -17.50 7.63
N CYS A 49 34.34 -17.90 7.62
CA CYS A 49 34.98 -18.53 6.51
C CYS A 49 34.71 -20.04 6.54
N SER A 50 33.86 -20.52 5.62
CA SER A 50 33.54 -21.96 5.53
C SER A 50 34.67 -22.84 4.97
N TYR A 51 35.82 -22.25 4.60
CA TYR A 51 36.98 -22.93 4.06
C TYR A 51 38.16 -23.00 5.05
N ASP A 52 38.00 -22.41 6.24
CA ASP A 52 39.01 -22.42 7.29
C ASP A 52 38.63 -23.45 8.35
N GLU A 53 39.60 -24.33 8.68
CA GLU A 53 39.39 -25.39 9.68
C GLU A 53 39.23 -24.83 11.10
N ASP A 54 39.70 -23.60 11.32
CA ASP A 54 39.63 -22.92 12.63
C ASP A 54 38.31 -22.11 12.80
N GLU A 55 37.38 -22.13 11.82
CA GLU A 55 36.09 -21.43 11.85
C GLU A 55 36.17 -19.93 12.19
N ASP A 56 37.27 -19.28 11.73
CA ASP A 56 37.42 -17.83 11.99
C ASP A 56 36.29 -17.03 11.36
N ALA A 57 35.68 -16.17 12.16
CA ALA A 57 34.67 -15.22 11.73
C ALA A 57 35.31 -13.84 11.54
N TRP A 58 34.95 -13.15 10.47
CA TRP A 58 35.39 -11.81 10.15
C TRP A 58 34.27 -10.83 10.44
N THR A 59 34.54 -9.79 11.19
CA THR A 59 33.60 -8.69 11.42
C THR A 59 33.61 -7.78 10.18
N VAL A 60 32.49 -7.72 9.47
CA VAL A 60 32.26 -6.82 8.36
C VAL A 60 31.51 -5.60 8.85
N ILE A 61 32.09 -4.41 8.65
CA ILE A 61 31.43 -3.14 8.93
C ILE A 61 30.72 -2.70 7.65
N ILE A 62 29.40 -2.61 7.70
CA ILE A 62 28.56 -2.16 6.58
C ILE A 62 28.07 -0.76 6.90
N ARG A 63 28.26 0.19 5.98
CA ARG A 63 27.83 1.58 6.11
C ARG A 63 26.87 1.95 5.02
N ASN A 64 25.87 2.75 5.38
CA ASN A 64 24.96 3.40 4.46
C ASN A 64 25.02 4.92 4.67
N ASP A 65 25.59 5.61 3.70
CA ASP A 65 25.64 7.06 3.65
C ASP A 65 24.66 7.56 2.55
N ASP A 66 23.44 7.93 2.96
CA ASP A 66 22.38 8.45 2.08
C ASP A 66 22.14 7.60 0.81
N GLY A 67 22.08 6.26 0.98
CA GLY A 67 21.88 5.31 -0.11
C GLY A 67 23.15 4.83 -0.81
N SER A 68 24.31 5.32 -0.41
CA SER A 68 25.61 4.82 -0.86
C SER A 68 26.12 3.77 0.13
N TRP A 69 26.18 2.53 -0.30
CA TRP A 69 26.59 1.41 0.53
C TRP A 69 28.08 1.13 0.37
N SER A 70 28.76 0.90 1.50
CA SER A 70 30.15 0.48 1.54
C SER A 70 30.35 -0.58 2.62
N ALA A 71 31.36 -1.41 2.46
CA ALA A 71 31.73 -2.42 3.45
C ALA A 71 33.25 -2.53 3.57
N GLU A 72 33.73 -2.83 4.78
CA GLU A 72 35.14 -3.10 5.08
C GLU A 72 35.27 -4.15 6.18
N LEU A 73 36.42 -4.84 6.27
CA LEU A 73 36.73 -5.70 7.41
C LEU A 73 37.24 -4.85 8.57
N GLU A 74 36.74 -5.10 9.79
CA GLU A 74 37.18 -4.36 10.99
C GLU A 74 38.67 -4.54 11.29
N ASP A 75 39.15 -5.81 11.20
CA ASP A 75 40.50 -6.19 11.56
C ASP A 75 41.51 -6.07 10.42
N ASP A 76 41.05 -5.95 9.17
CA ASP A 76 41.91 -5.85 7.99
C ASP A 76 41.31 -4.92 6.92
N PRO A 77 41.38 -3.60 7.12
CA PRO A 77 40.78 -2.60 6.22
C PRO A 77 41.40 -2.57 4.82
N ASP A 78 42.57 -3.18 4.63
CA ASP A 78 43.27 -3.24 3.32
C ASP A 78 42.64 -4.31 2.39
N VAL A 79 41.80 -5.18 2.90
CA VAL A 79 41.06 -6.17 2.10
C VAL A 79 39.91 -5.50 1.39
N GLU A 80 39.87 -5.64 0.07
CA GLU A 80 38.78 -5.13 -0.75
C GLU A 80 37.48 -5.93 -0.48
N VAL A 81 36.47 -5.28 0.08
CA VAL A 81 35.13 -5.84 0.29
C VAL A 81 34.19 -5.26 -0.75
N THR A 82 33.63 -6.09 -1.58
CA THR A 82 32.57 -5.70 -2.52
C THR A 82 31.22 -5.89 -1.86
N ILE A 83 30.37 -4.87 -1.92
CA ILE A 83 28.98 -4.92 -1.46
C ILE A 83 28.04 -4.84 -2.66
N ASN A 84 27.05 -5.72 -2.69
CA ASN A 84 25.99 -5.74 -3.67
C ASN A 84 24.65 -5.67 -2.93
N VAL A 85 23.84 -4.68 -3.24
CA VAL A 85 22.55 -4.45 -2.55
C VAL A 85 21.44 -5.03 -3.39
N ASP A 86 20.61 -5.86 -2.79
CA ASP A 86 19.38 -6.32 -3.45
C ASP A 86 18.29 -5.26 -3.28
N ASP A 87 18.29 -4.31 -4.21
CA ASP A 87 17.25 -3.28 -4.29
C ASP A 87 15.91 -3.80 -4.84
N SER A 88 15.79 -5.11 -5.09
CA SER A 88 14.55 -5.68 -5.66
C SER A 88 13.32 -5.46 -4.79
N TYR A 89 13.49 -5.19 -3.50
CA TYR A 89 12.41 -4.78 -2.58
C TYR A 89 12.06 -3.29 -2.68
N ASN A 90 13.00 -2.43 -3.10
CA ASN A 90 12.75 -1.00 -3.31
C ASN A 90 12.23 -0.68 -4.72
N ASP A 91 12.47 -1.56 -5.69
CA ASP A 91 11.93 -1.47 -7.05
C ASP A 91 10.45 -1.92 -7.15
N TRP A 92 9.79 -2.20 -6.02
CA TRP A 92 8.35 -2.35 -6.03
C TRP A 92 7.71 -0.98 -6.24
N GLU A 93 7.77 -0.50 -7.47
CA GLU A 93 6.85 0.55 -7.91
C GLU A 93 5.44 -0.03 -7.85
N GLU A 94 4.60 0.53 -6.99
CA GLU A 94 3.19 0.18 -7.04
C GLU A 94 2.67 0.42 -8.47
N PRO A 95 2.01 -0.58 -9.08
CA PRO A 95 1.57 -0.47 -10.46
C PRO A 95 0.71 0.78 -10.66
N GLU A 96 0.82 1.41 -11.82
CA GLU A 96 -0.06 2.52 -12.18
C GLU A 96 -1.52 2.06 -12.12
N PRO A 97 -2.46 2.93 -11.67
CA PRO A 97 -3.86 2.58 -11.51
C PRO A 97 -4.47 2.06 -12.81
N GLU A 98 -5.21 0.96 -12.72
CA GLU A 98 -5.83 0.32 -13.88
C GLU A 98 -6.89 1.22 -14.53
N PRO A 99 -6.82 1.46 -15.85
CA PRO A 99 -7.77 2.36 -16.53
C PRO A 99 -9.23 1.88 -16.48
N ASP A 100 -9.45 0.56 -16.40
CA ASP A 100 -10.77 -0.07 -16.30
C ASP A 100 -10.98 -0.71 -14.91
N ALA A 101 -10.60 0.00 -13.85
CA ALA A 101 -10.69 -0.49 -12.47
C ALA A 101 -12.11 -1.01 -12.12
N TYR A 102 -13.16 -0.32 -12.58
CA TYR A 102 -14.54 -0.75 -12.32
C TYR A 102 -14.91 -2.02 -13.07
N GLY A 103 -14.49 -2.18 -14.33
CA GLY A 103 -14.71 -3.42 -15.09
C GLY A 103 -13.98 -4.61 -14.46
N ILE A 104 -12.74 -4.42 -14.02
CA ILE A 104 -11.97 -5.45 -13.30
C ILE A 104 -12.68 -5.85 -12.00
N PHE A 105 -13.09 -4.86 -11.19
CA PHE A 105 -13.86 -5.09 -9.96
C PHE A 105 -15.13 -5.91 -10.23
N ARG A 106 -15.90 -5.53 -11.24
CA ARG A 106 -17.15 -6.23 -11.61
C ARG A 106 -16.91 -7.70 -11.97
N ARG A 107 -15.89 -7.99 -12.77
CA ARG A 107 -15.51 -9.37 -13.14
C ARG A 107 -15.10 -10.17 -11.89
N ALA A 108 -14.19 -9.62 -11.10
CA ALA A 108 -13.73 -10.27 -9.87
C ALA A 108 -14.86 -10.51 -8.86
N LEU A 109 -15.83 -9.60 -8.75
CA LEU A 109 -16.99 -9.76 -7.89
C LEU A 109 -17.94 -10.87 -8.39
N VAL A 110 -18.12 -11.03 -9.70
CA VAL A 110 -18.90 -12.14 -10.27
C VAL A 110 -18.27 -13.48 -9.92
N ASP A 111 -16.95 -13.61 -10.11
CA ASP A 111 -16.22 -14.83 -9.77
C ASP A 111 -16.27 -15.10 -8.25
N TRP A 112 -16.11 -14.06 -7.44
CA TRP A 112 -16.25 -14.19 -6.00
C TRP A 112 -17.65 -14.65 -5.58
N LYS A 113 -18.73 -14.12 -6.16
CA LYS A 113 -20.10 -14.56 -5.90
C LYS A 113 -20.33 -16.03 -6.29
N SER A 114 -19.67 -16.53 -7.36
CA SER A 114 -19.69 -17.95 -7.70
C SER A 114 -18.99 -18.79 -6.63
N ASN A 115 -17.79 -18.35 -6.19
CA ASN A 115 -17.05 -19.00 -5.12
C ASN A 115 -17.84 -19.04 -3.79
N VAL A 116 -18.58 -17.99 -3.45
CA VAL A 116 -19.44 -17.98 -2.27
C VAL A 116 -20.52 -19.09 -2.37
N ARG A 117 -21.17 -19.24 -3.53
CA ARG A 117 -22.19 -20.28 -3.72
C ARG A 117 -21.62 -21.69 -3.61
N GLU A 118 -20.40 -21.92 -4.10
CA GLU A 118 -19.78 -23.24 -4.18
C GLU A 118 -19.03 -23.64 -2.91
N LEU A 119 -18.36 -22.70 -2.26
CA LEU A 119 -17.36 -22.99 -1.22
C LEU A 119 -17.81 -22.57 0.17
N SER A 120 -18.76 -21.62 0.30
CA SER A 120 -19.20 -21.15 1.60
C SER A 120 -19.99 -22.21 2.36
N THR A 121 -20.03 -22.04 3.67
CA THR A 121 -20.83 -22.90 4.57
C THR A 121 -21.84 -22.05 5.31
N PRO A 122 -23.01 -22.62 5.69
CA PRO A 122 -23.99 -21.89 6.47
C PRO A 122 -23.48 -21.43 7.83
N GLY A 123 -22.50 -22.15 8.41
CA GLY A 123 -21.92 -21.83 9.71
C GLY A 123 -20.84 -20.76 9.63
N GLY A 124 -20.94 -19.74 10.48
CA GLY A 124 -20.08 -18.56 10.45
C GLY A 124 -18.64 -18.76 10.96
N SER A 125 -18.29 -19.91 11.57
CA SER A 125 -16.94 -20.19 12.06
C SER A 125 -16.01 -20.85 11.03
N SER A 126 -16.47 -21.02 9.79
CA SER A 126 -15.74 -21.70 8.73
C SER A 126 -14.51 -20.90 8.28
N SER A 127 -13.35 -21.56 8.15
CA SER A 127 -12.16 -20.97 7.56
C SER A 127 -12.39 -20.57 6.09
N ARG A 128 -13.20 -21.32 5.35
CA ARG A 128 -13.58 -20.99 3.96
C ARG A 128 -14.34 -19.67 3.90
N ASN A 129 -15.31 -19.47 4.81
CA ASN A 129 -16.03 -18.19 4.85
C ASN A 129 -15.11 -17.02 5.18
N ARG A 130 -14.14 -17.20 6.09
CA ARG A 130 -13.14 -16.16 6.38
C ARG A 130 -12.23 -15.85 5.19
N MET A 131 -11.83 -16.87 4.43
CA MET A 131 -11.08 -16.67 3.17
C MET A 131 -11.90 -15.90 2.14
N LEU A 132 -13.14 -16.28 1.91
CA LEU A 132 -14.05 -15.56 1.01
C LEU A 132 -14.28 -14.12 1.46
N PHE A 133 -14.41 -13.89 2.76
CA PHE A 133 -14.57 -12.57 3.34
C PHE A 133 -13.32 -11.68 3.10
N THR A 134 -12.13 -12.20 3.35
CA THR A 134 -10.88 -11.44 3.09
C THR A 134 -10.65 -11.20 1.60
N THR A 135 -11.01 -12.16 0.74
CA THR A 135 -10.94 -12.00 -0.71
C THR A 135 -11.88 -10.90 -1.21
N LEU A 136 -13.11 -10.81 -0.67
CA LEU A 136 -14.01 -9.69 -1.00
C LEU A 136 -13.38 -8.33 -0.67
N TYR A 137 -12.74 -8.22 0.49
CA TYR A 137 -12.04 -7.01 0.87
C TYR A 137 -10.89 -6.68 -0.09
N SER A 138 -10.06 -7.67 -0.46
CA SER A 138 -8.94 -7.45 -1.39
C SER A 138 -9.43 -6.93 -2.74
N ILE A 139 -10.50 -7.52 -3.29
CA ILE A 139 -11.12 -7.07 -4.54
C ILE A 139 -11.62 -5.62 -4.42
N PHE A 140 -12.26 -5.30 -3.31
CA PHE A 140 -12.84 -3.98 -3.10
C PHE A 140 -11.79 -2.91 -2.79
N GLU A 141 -10.77 -3.23 -1.97
CA GLU A 141 -9.64 -2.34 -1.69
C GLU A 141 -8.86 -1.98 -2.96
N ALA A 142 -8.57 -2.96 -3.81
CA ALA A 142 -7.90 -2.74 -5.09
C ALA A 142 -8.70 -1.75 -5.96
N TYR A 143 -10.00 -1.99 -6.13
CA TYR A 143 -10.87 -1.09 -6.87
C TYR A 143 -10.87 0.33 -6.30
N LEU A 144 -11.04 0.48 -4.97
CA LEU A 144 -11.06 1.81 -4.33
C LEU A 144 -9.75 2.56 -4.54
N SER A 145 -8.63 1.85 -4.42
CA SER A 145 -7.29 2.40 -4.66
C SER A 145 -7.17 2.88 -6.10
N ASP A 146 -7.37 2.01 -7.08
CA ASP A 146 -7.18 2.33 -8.50
C ASP A 146 -8.11 3.43 -8.97
N ALA A 147 -9.39 3.38 -8.59
CA ALA A 147 -10.37 4.39 -8.99
C ALA A 147 -10.06 5.78 -8.41
N ILE A 148 -9.70 5.85 -7.11
CA ILE A 148 -9.44 7.13 -6.43
C ILE A 148 -8.07 7.68 -6.86
N VAL A 149 -7.02 6.86 -6.84
CA VAL A 149 -5.66 7.30 -7.22
C VAL A 149 -5.64 7.70 -8.70
N GLY A 150 -6.15 6.84 -9.58
CA GLY A 150 -6.21 7.14 -11.02
C GLY A 150 -6.92 8.46 -11.32
N SER A 151 -8.08 8.68 -10.70
CA SER A 151 -8.82 9.95 -10.88
C SER A 151 -8.12 11.15 -10.26
N ALA A 152 -7.46 10.98 -9.11
CA ALA A 152 -6.73 12.07 -8.44
C ALA A 152 -5.49 12.51 -9.23
N LEU A 153 -4.78 11.57 -9.87
CA LEU A 153 -3.55 11.89 -10.59
C LEU A 153 -3.78 12.66 -11.90
N VAL A 154 -4.96 12.58 -12.48
CA VAL A 154 -5.28 13.24 -13.77
C VAL A 154 -6.08 14.54 -13.61
N ASP A 155 -6.56 14.86 -12.41
CA ASP A 155 -7.50 15.96 -12.16
C ASP A 155 -6.96 16.97 -11.14
N VAL A 156 -6.39 18.08 -11.61
CA VAL A 156 -5.87 19.15 -10.74
C VAL A 156 -6.91 19.72 -9.76
N PRO A 157 -8.18 20.01 -10.13
CA PRO A 157 -9.23 20.33 -9.18
C PRO A 157 -9.44 19.28 -8.08
N VAL A 158 -9.37 17.99 -8.39
CA VAL A 158 -9.42 16.90 -7.39
C VAL A 158 -8.21 16.99 -6.47
N GLN A 159 -7.00 17.10 -7.01
CA GLN A 159 -5.76 17.27 -6.24
C GLN A 159 -5.87 18.42 -5.24
N ARG A 160 -6.33 19.59 -5.69
CA ARG A 160 -6.50 20.78 -4.83
C ARG A 160 -7.45 20.54 -3.66
N ARG A 161 -8.49 19.73 -3.85
CA ARG A 161 -9.42 19.39 -2.77
C ARG A 161 -8.80 18.40 -1.80
N LEU A 162 -8.13 17.36 -2.33
CA LEU A 162 -7.51 16.29 -1.54
C LEU A 162 -6.35 16.79 -0.67
N ILE A 163 -5.51 17.69 -1.17
CA ILE A 163 -4.40 18.27 -0.38
C ILE A 163 -4.90 18.95 0.90
N LYS A 164 -6.12 19.50 0.89
CA LYS A 164 -6.72 20.16 2.06
C LYS A 164 -7.36 19.20 3.04
N LEU A 165 -7.46 17.92 2.69
CA LEU A 165 -8.07 16.89 3.53
C LEU A 165 -7.11 16.48 4.64
N LYS A 166 -7.55 16.60 5.90
CA LYS A 166 -6.73 16.30 7.08
C LYS A 166 -6.27 14.83 7.12
N GLU A 167 -7.11 13.92 6.63
CA GLU A 167 -6.84 12.49 6.57
C GLU A 167 -5.60 12.12 5.73
N LEU A 168 -5.18 13.01 4.83
CA LEU A 168 -4.00 12.80 3.98
C LEU A 168 -2.74 13.49 4.49
N ASP A 169 -2.84 14.30 5.55
CA ASP A 169 -1.71 14.99 6.20
C ASP A 169 -0.80 15.78 5.25
N LEU A 170 -1.42 16.38 4.22
CA LEU A 170 -0.72 17.20 3.22
C LEU A 170 -0.94 18.71 3.41
N HIS A 171 -1.98 19.11 4.14
CA HIS A 171 -2.46 20.50 4.20
C HIS A 171 -1.46 21.51 4.80
N ASP A 172 -0.56 21.07 5.70
CA ASP A 172 0.44 21.92 6.35
C ASP A 172 1.86 21.73 5.78
N LYS A 173 2.03 20.89 4.73
CA LYS A 173 3.34 20.69 4.12
C LYS A 173 3.77 21.92 3.34
N GLN A 174 4.99 22.40 3.64
CA GLN A 174 5.62 23.51 2.93
C GLN A 174 6.65 22.95 1.95
N LEU A 175 6.63 23.44 0.74
CA LEU A 175 7.62 23.10 -0.30
C LEU A 175 8.55 24.27 -0.53
N ASN A 176 9.85 23.99 -0.73
CA ASN A 176 10.79 24.98 -1.20
C ASN A 176 10.50 25.29 -2.69
N LEU A 177 10.66 26.54 -3.10
CA LEU A 177 10.47 26.95 -4.49
C LEU A 177 11.44 26.23 -5.44
N ASP A 178 12.66 25.97 -5.02
CA ASP A 178 13.63 25.23 -5.82
C ASP A 178 13.13 23.82 -6.14
N THR A 179 12.57 23.11 -5.15
CA THR A 179 11.95 21.79 -5.34
C THR A 179 10.82 21.82 -6.37
N VAL A 180 9.99 22.87 -6.34
CA VAL A 180 8.90 23.01 -7.31
C VAL A 180 9.42 23.32 -8.72
N LEU A 181 10.53 24.07 -8.83
CA LEU A 181 11.16 24.37 -10.12
C LEU A 181 11.86 23.12 -10.71
N GLU A 182 12.50 22.33 -9.87
CA GLU A 182 13.16 21.08 -10.27
C GLU A 182 12.16 19.98 -10.65
N ASN A 183 11.06 19.85 -9.90
CA ASN A 183 9.99 18.91 -10.19
C ASN A 183 8.61 19.61 -10.24
N PRO A 184 8.14 20.03 -11.41
CA PRO A 184 6.80 20.63 -11.55
C PRO A 184 5.64 19.70 -11.12
N ASN A 185 5.87 18.39 -11.07
CA ASN A 185 4.90 17.41 -10.65
C ASN A 185 4.96 17.06 -9.16
N VAL A 186 5.86 17.67 -8.38
CA VAL A 186 6.10 17.32 -6.96
C VAL A 186 4.83 17.19 -6.14
N VAL A 187 3.85 18.06 -6.35
CA VAL A 187 2.56 18.02 -5.62
C VAL A 187 1.74 16.77 -5.99
N ARG A 188 1.72 16.43 -7.29
CA ARG A 188 1.06 15.22 -7.82
C ARG A 188 1.73 13.97 -7.26
N ASP A 189 3.07 13.94 -7.26
CA ASP A 189 3.86 12.80 -6.80
C ASP A 189 3.69 12.59 -5.28
N MET A 190 3.72 13.66 -4.49
CA MET A 190 3.42 13.60 -3.05
C MET A 190 2.00 13.09 -2.78
N LEU A 191 1.02 13.53 -3.57
CA LEU A 191 -0.36 13.04 -3.43
C LEU A 191 -0.45 11.56 -3.82
N LYS A 192 0.22 11.13 -4.90
CA LYS A 192 0.34 9.73 -5.31
C LYS A 192 0.86 8.89 -4.15
N GLU A 193 2.01 9.25 -3.61
CA GLU A 193 2.68 8.53 -2.51
C GLU A 193 1.77 8.37 -1.28
N VAL A 194 1.12 9.46 -0.85
CA VAL A 194 0.22 9.41 0.32
C VAL A 194 -1.01 8.56 0.04
N LEU A 195 -1.60 8.65 -1.15
CA LEU A 195 -2.76 7.82 -1.52
C LEU A 195 -2.39 6.35 -1.65
N GLN A 196 -1.23 6.02 -2.20
CA GLN A 196 -0.74 4.65 -2.32
C GLN A 196 -0.51 3.99 -0.95
N LYS A 197 0.03 4.74 0.02
CA LYS A 197 0.19 4.28 1.41
C LYS A 197 -1.12 4.29 2.22
N PHE A 198 -2.21 4.78 1.64
CA PHE A 198 -3.47 4.91 2.36
C PHE A 198 -4.19 3.57 2.50
N SER A 199 -4.73 3.30 3.70
CA SER A 199 -5.43 2.04 4.00
C SER A 199 -6.88 2.07 3.48
N PHE A 200 -7.12 1.61 2.25
CA PHE A 200 -8.43 1.64 1.61
C PHE A 200 -9.50 0.72 2.24
N HIS A 201 -9.12 -0.19 3.13
CA HIS A 201 -10.10 -0.94 3.95
C HIS A 201 -10.76 -0.09 5.05
N LYS A 202 -10.25 1.10 5.36
CA LYS A 202 -10.85 2.01 6.34
C LYS A 202 -12.00 2.80 5.69
N LEU A 203 -13.17 2.18 5.57
CA LEU A 203 -14.29 2.66 4.75
C LEU A 203 -14.78 4.07 5.09
N VAL A 204 -14.74 4.49 6.36
CA VAL A 204 -15.18 5.83 6.77
C VAL A 204 -14.22 6.93 6.24
N PRO A 205 -12.91 6.87 6.44
CA PRO A 205 -11.97 7.78 5.80
C PRO A 205 -12.04 7.74 4.26
N VAL A 206 -12.15 6.56 3.64
CA VAL A 206 -12.31 6.43 2.18
C VAL A 206 -13.56 7.15 1.68
N SER A 207 -14.67 7.03 2.39
CA SER A 207 -15.91 7.74 2.03
C SER A 207 -15.75 9.26 2.09
N ARG A 208 -14.94 9.78 3.04
CA ARG A 208 -14.62 11.23 3.11
C ARG A 208 -13.70 11.66 1.97
N ILE A 209 -12.74 10.82 1.60
CA ILE A 209 -11.89 11.07 0.42
C ILE A 209 -12.77 11.16 -0.83
N ALA A 210 -13.67 10.20 -1.06
CA ALA A 210 -14.58 10.19 -2.19
C ALA A 210 -15.51 11.41 -2.21
N GLU A 211 -16.07 11.77 -1.06
CA GLU A 211 -16.92 12.97 -0.92
C GLU A 211 -16.14 14.26 -1.23
N THR A 212 -14.92 14.38 -0.72
CA THR A 212 -14.05 15.53 -0.98
C THR A 212 -13.60 15.59 -2.44
N ALA A 213 -13.21 14.47 -3.01
CA ALA A 213 -12.73 14.38 -4.38
C ALA A 213 -13.84 14.55 -5.42
N PHE A 214 -14.98 13.90 -5.22
CA PHE A 214 -16.03 13.73 -6.25
C PHE A 214 -17.41 14.23 -5.82
N GLY A 215 -17.53 14.77 -4.60
CA GLY A 215 -18.77 15.38 -4.10
C GLY A 215 -19.84 14.40 -3.60
N LYS A 216 -19.52 13.09 -3.49
CA LYS A 216 -20.48 12.07 -3.07
C LYS A 216 -19.85 11.07 -2.12
N PRO A 217 -20.38 10.88 -0.89
CA PRO A 217 -19.92 9.82 0.01
C PRO A 217 -20.33 8.46 -0.55
N ILE A 218 -19.49 7.43 -0.34
CA ILE A 218 -19.74 6.07 -0.84
C ILE A 218 -20.43 5.16 0.18
N LEU A 219 -20.38 5.47 1.47
CA LEU A 219 -21.06 4.66 2.47
C LEU A 219 -22.57 4.64 2.24
N PRO A 220 -23.24 3.49 2.48
CA PRO A 220 -24.68 3.37 2.30
C PRO A 220 -25.45 4.44 3.10
N ARG A 221 -26.59 4.87 2.55
CA ARG A 221 -27.53 5.76 3.26
C ARG A 221 -28.38 4.99 4.27
N ASP A 222 -28.68 3.72 3.95
CA ASP A 222 -29.33 2.84 4.87
C ASP A 222 -28.48 2.60 6.11
N GLN A 223 -29.08 2.71 7.29
CA GLN A 223 -28.34 2.70 8.56
C GLN A 223 -27.84 1.27 8.90
N GLU A 224 -28.59 0.25 8.56
CA GLU A 224 -28.19 -1.15 8.85
C GLU A 224 -27.05 -1.59 7.93
N GLU A 225 -27.15 -1.28 6.63
CA GLU A 225 -26.08 -1.55 5.66
C GLU A 225 -24.81 -0.79 5.99
N ARG A 226 -24.94 0.49 6.37
CA ARG A 226 -23.81 1.30 6.81
C ARG A 226 -23.14 0.73 8.07
N ALA A 227 -23.94 0.33 9.06
CA ALA A 227 -23.42 -0.27 10.29
C ALA A 227 -22.69 -1.59 9.98
N MET A 228 -23.26 -2.42 9.11
CA MET A 228 -22.65 -3.68 8.66
C MET A 228 -21.31 -3.43 7.94
N ALA A 229 -21.25 -2.50 7.00
CA ALA A 229 -20.03 -2.15 6.29
C ALA A 229 -18.94 -1.66 7.26
N VAL A 230 -19.27 -0.75 8.18
CA VAL A 230 -18.31 -0.21 9.15
C VAL A 230 -17.84 -1.28 10.13
N ALA A 231 -18.72 -2.12 10.65
CA ALA A 231 -18.37 -3.21 11.56
C ALA A 231 -17.53 -4.29 10.88
N SER A 232 -17.69 -4.50 9.58
CA SER A 232 -16.91 -5.48 8.82
C SER A 232 -15.42 -5.15 8.77
N VAL A 233 -15.01 -3.88 8.92
CA VAL A 233 -13.60 -3.46 8.96
C VAL A 233 -12.84 -4.13 10.10
N GLN A 234 -13.43 -4.15 11.31
CA GLN A 234 -12.82 -4.82 12.46
C GLN A 234 -12.73 -6.34 12.25
N LYS A 235 -13.79 -6.95 11.70
CA LYS A 235 -13.77 -8.38 11.39
C LYS A 235 -12.70 -8.74 10.34
N ARG A 236 -12.49 -7.86 9.34
CA ARG A 236 -11.40 -8.02 8.37
C ARG A 236 -10.04 -8.02 9.07
N HIS A 237 -9.83 -7.07 9.96
CA HIS A 237 -8.58 -7.01 10.74
C HIS A 237 -8.37 -8.32 11.53
N ASP A 238 -9.39 -8.79 12.22
CA ASP A 238 -9.33 -10.03 13.00
C ASP A 238 -9.14 -11.28 12.14
N CYS A 239 -9.75 -11.32 10.94
CA CYS A 239 -9.53 -12.43 10.01
C CYS A 239 -8.11 -12.49 9.47
N VAL A 240 -7.51 -11.34 9.15
CA VAL A 240 -6.15 -11.26 8.59
C VAL A 240 -5.08 -11.53 9.64
N HIS A 241 -5.22 -10.93 10.84
CA HIS A 241 -4.15 -10.92 11.83
C HIS A 241 -4.35 -11.93 12.98
N ARG A 242 -5.59 -12.42 13.20
CA ARG A 242 -5.95 -13.29 14.34
C ARG A 242 -6.76 -14.51 13.94
N ASN A 243 -6.66 -14.91 12.67
CA ASN A 243 -7.39 -16.07 12.14
C ASN A 243 -8.90 -16.06 12.46
N GLY A 244 -9.52 -14.86 12.47
CA GLY A 244 -10.95 -14.65 12.70
C GLY A 244 -11.37 -14.62 14.16
N SER A 245 -10.44 -14.37 15.08
CA SER A 245 -10.75 -14.15 16.50
C SER A 245 -10.58 -12.68 16.87
N ASP A 246 -11.43 -12.20 17.78
CA ASP A 246 -11.28 -10.85 18.35
C ASP A 246 -10.10 -10.74 19.32
N THR A 247 -9.93 -9.58 19.96
CA THR A 247 -8.85 -9.34 20.94
C THR A 247 -8.98 -10.17 22.21
N GLU A 248 -10.16 -10.73 22.49
CA GLU A 248 -10.46 -11.58 23.66
C GLU A 248 -10.30 -13.07 23.32
N GLY A 249 -10.03 -13.41 22.06
CA GLY A 249 -9.89 -14.78 21.58
C GLY A 249 -11.22 -15.42 21.15
N ASN A 250 -12.34 -14.67 21.13
CA ASN A 250 -13.62 -15.17 20.66
C ASN A 250 -13.64 -15.20 19.14
N GLN A 251 -13.94 -16.36 18.58
CA GLN A 251 -14.04 -16.50 17.13
C GLN A 251 -15.32 -15.87 16.58
N HIS A 252 -15.21 -15.10 15.49
CA HIS A 252 -16.36 -14.62 14.74
C HIS A 252 -17.18 -15.79 14.19
N ARG A 253 -18.46 -15.89 14.60
CA ARG A 253 -19.39 -16.93 14.20
C ARG A 253 -20.49 -16.44 13.28
N ASP A 254 -20.42 -15.19 12.89
CA ASP A 254 -21.43 -14.49 12.10
C ASP A 254 -20.98 -14.23 10.65
N ILE A 255 -19.79 -14.70 10.24
CA ILE A 255 -19.37 -14.68 8.84
C ILE A 255 -20.00 -15.86 8.11
N THR A 256 -21.31 -15.83 8.01
CA THR A 256 -22.13 -16.86 7.34
C THR A 256 -22.17 -16.61 5.83
N GLN A 257 -22.75 -17.56 5.08
CA GLN A 257 -23.01 -17.36 3.64
C GLN A 257 -23.92 -16.14 3.39
N ASP A 258 -24.96 -15.96 4.21
CA ASP A 258 -25.88 -14.82 4.07
C ASP A 258 -25.17 -13.49 4.37
N TYR A 259 -24.30 -13.48 5.39
CA TYR A 259 -23.47 -12.32 5.70
C TYR A 259 -22.54 -11.95 4.52
N LEU A 260 -21.89 -12.95 3.91
CA LEU A 260 -21.03 -12.74 2.74
C LEU A 260 -21.81 -12.15 1.57
N ASN A 261 -22.97 -12.75 1.23
CA ASN A 261 -23.81 -12.26 0.15
C ASN A 261 -24.24 -10.81 0.38
N LYS A 262 -24.76 -10.51 1.58
CA LYS A 262 -25.21 -9.14 1.91
C LYS A 262 -24.08 -8.13 1.87
N LEU A 263 -22.90 -8.47 2.39
CA LEU A 263 -21.74 -7.58 2.34
C LEU A 263 -21.25 -7.38 0.90
N GLY A 264 -21.29 -8.43 0.08
CA GLY A 264 -20.97 -8.33 -1.34
C GLY A 264 -21.89 -7.36 -2.09
N GLU A 265 -23.21 -7.39 -1.81
CA GLU A 265 -24.18 -6.43 -2.35
C GLU A 265 -23.88 -4.99 -1.90
N ILE A 266 -23.55 -4.81 -0.62
CA ILE A 266 -23.19 -3.50 -0.06
C ILE A 266 -21.95 -2.95 -0.77
N PHE A 267 -20.89 -3.74 -0.92
CA PHE A 267 -19.65 -3.29 -1.59
C PHE A 267 -19.87 -3.01 -3.07
N GLU A 268 -20.70 -3.79 -3.75
CA GLU A 268 -21.09 -3.50 -5.13
C GLU A 268 -21.82 -2.15 -5.24
N GLY A 269 -22.75 -1.88 -4.32
CA GLY A 269 -23.44 -0.58 -4.25
C GLY A 269 -22.51 0.59 -3.97
N MET A 270 -21.54 0.40 -3.06
CA MET A 270 -20.53 1.41 -2.76
C MET A 270 -19.63 1.67 -3.97
N ALA A 271 -19.17 0.63 -4.67
CA ALA A 271 -18.37 0.75 -5.87
C ALA A 271 -19.13 1.46 -7.01
N THR A 272 -20.38 1.09 -7.24
CA THR A 272 -21.24 1.75 -8.22
C THR A 272 -21.41 3.25 -7.88
N THR A 273 -21.60 3.57 -6.60
CA THR A 273 -21.72 4.96 -6.14
C THR A 273 -20.45 5.77 -6.41
N LEU A 274 -19.27 5.19 -6.19
CA LEU A 274 -17.99 5.83 -6.48
C LEU A 274 -17.81 6.06 -7.98
N GLU A 275 -18.07 5.02 -8.78
CA GLU A 275 -17.94 5.10 -10.23
C GLU A 275 -18.84 6.18 -10.84
N GLU A 276 -20.12 6.25 -10.41
CA GLU A 276 -21.03 7.31 -10.82
C GLU A 276 -20.51 8.71 -10.42
N ALA A 277 -19.96 8.85 -9.22
CA ALA A 277 -19.43 10.11 -8.74
C ALA A 277 -18.22 10.56 -9.55
N ILE A 278 -17.29 9.64 -9.89
CA ILE A 278 -16.13 9.89 -10.74
C ILE A 278 -16.59 10.32 -12.13
N ARG A 279 -17.48 9.55 -12.76
CA ARG A 279 -18.01 9.87 -14.13
C ARG A 279 -18.71 11.21 -14.17
N ASN A 280 -19.51 11.53 -13.16
CA ASN A 280 -20.20 12.82 -13.08
C ASN A 280 -19.19 13.97 -12.91
N ALA A 281 -18.15 13.81 -12.10
CA ALA A 281 -17.09 14.80 -11.93
C ALA A 281 -16.31 15.03 -13.24
N GLN A 282 -16.02 13.97 -13.98
CA GLN A 282 -15.34 14.03 -15.27
C GLN A 282 -16.21 14.69 -16.33
N ALA A 283 -17.49 14.34 -16.41
CA ALA A 283 -18.45 14.93 -17.37
C ALA A 283 -18.62 16.44 -17.10
N LYS A 284 -18.80 16.83 -15.83
CA LYS A 284 -18.90 18.23 -15.44
C LYS A 284 -17.68 19.04 -15.91
N ARG A 285 -16.48 18.53 -15.69
CA ARG A 285 -15.26 19.19 -16.11
C ARG A 285 -15.16 19.32 -17.65
N PHE A 286 -15.59 18.28 -18.38
CA PHE A 286 -15.60 18.32 -19.83
C PHE A 286 -16.48 19.47 -20.36
N PHE A 287 -17.68 19.65 -19.81
CA PHE A 287 -18.58 20.73 -20.20
C PHE A 287 -18.06 22.12 -19.79
N GLU A 288 -17.52 22.26 -18.56
CA GLU A 288 -16.90 23.52 -18.12
C GLU A 288 -15.70 23.94 -18.99
N GLY A 289 -14.96 22.96 -19.53
CA GLY A 289 -13.85 23.20 -20.46
C GLY A 289 -14.30 23.60 -21.87
N LEU A 290 -15.50 23.23 -22.28
CA LEU A 290 -16.10 23.67 -23.55
C LEU A 290 -16.57 25.12 -23.44
N ASP A 291 -17.29 25.48 -22.38
CA ASP A 291 -17.80 26.85 -22.16
C ASP A 291 -16.64 27.86 -22.08
N ALA A 292 -15.51 27.49 -21.44
CA ALA A 292 -14.33 28.35 -21.35
C ALA A 292 -13.62 28.61 -22.70
N LYS A 293 -13.80 27.75 -23.71
CA LYS A 293 -13.22 27.94 -25.06
C LYS A 293 -14.07 28.87 -25.93
N ASP A 294 -15.37 28.91 -25.70
CA ASP A 294 -16.29 29.76 -26.47
C ASP A 294 -16.21 31.24 -26.04
N ASP A 295 -15.70 31.52 -24.83
CA ASP A 295 -15.50 32.88 -24.31
C ASP A 295 -14.22 33.58 -24.79
N VAL A 296 -13.30 32.87 -25.47
CA VAL A 296 -12.12 33.46 -26.09
C VAL A 296 -12.54 34.07 -27.43
N LYS A 297 -13.07 35.30 -27.40
CA LYS A 297 -13.27 36.12 -28.61
C LYS A 297 -11.91 36.34 -29.31
N PRO A 298 -11.81 36.14 -30.63
CA PRO A 298 -10.60 36.50 -31.35
C PRO A 298 -10.42 38.02 -31.25
N ASP A 299 -9.30 38.42 -30.65
CA ASP A 299 -8.85 39.80 -30.72
C ASP A 299 -8.75 40.24 -32.18
N ARG A 300 -9.48 41.27 -32.50
CA ARG A 300 -9.46 41.96 -33.81
C ARG A 300 -8.37 42.99 -33.83
#